data_3e06c4fd01810179f57024af27de773b
#
_entry.id   3e06c4fd01810179f57024af27de773b
#
_cell.length_a   1.000
_cell.length_b   1.000
_cell.length_c   1.000
_cell.angle_alpha   90.00
_cell.angle_beta   90.00
_cell.angle_gamma   90.00
#
_symmetry.space_group_name_H-M   'P 1'
#
loop_
_entity.id
_entity.type
_entity.pdbx_description
1 polymer ?
#
loop_
_entity_poly.entity_id
_entity_poly.type
_entity_poly.pdbx_seq_one_letter_code
_entity_poly.pdbx_strand_id
1 'polypeptide(L)'
;GLSWDNDEDFIKMVLDLILSSEQYGEYLNNENDSYETDKEFWRIVFKKLICGNEAIDDYLQDKSIYWNDDISIVETFTLKTIKQFEEAAGSKQKLLPMFKDLEDQSFAIKLFRQSLMKGSEFRERINKHMKNWETERIANMDLIIMQVALAEIMTFPTIPINVTLNEYIDTATYYSKIGRAH
;
A
#
# COMPACT_ATOMS: atom_id res chain seq x y z
N GLY A 1 9.51 -12.49 -12.28
CA GLY A 1 8.63 -11.33 -12.13
C GLY A 1 7.21 -11.81 -11.88
N LEU A 2 6.41 -11.05 -11.19
CA LEU A 2 4.99 -11.31 -11.04
C LEU A 2 4.34 -11.25 -12.42
N SER A 3 3.68 -12.32 -12.83
CA SER A 3 2.91 -12.40 -14.08
C SER A 3 1.55 -12.97 -13.76
N TRP A 4 0.51 -12.39 -14.32
CA TRP A 4 -0.86 -12.89 -14.23
C TRP A 4 -1.05 -14.25 -14.92
N ASP A 5 -0.09 -14.67 -15.76
CA ASP A 5 -0.15 -15.93 -16.49
C ASP A 5 -0.23 -17.18 -15.59
N ASN A 6 0.17 -17.06 -14.34
CA ASN A 6 0.15 -18.15 -13.36
C ASN A 6 -1.06 -18.13 -12.43
N ASP A 7 -1.97 -17.19 -12.62
CA ASP A 7 -3.09 -16.93 -11.69
C ASP A 7 -4.44 -16.93 -12.44
N GLU A 8 -4.64 -17.92 -13.31
CA GLU A 8 -5.83 -18.02 -14.18
C GLU A 8 -7.15 -17.98 -13.40
N ASP A 9 -7.22 -18.65 -12.27
CA ASP A 9 -8.45 -18.70 -11.47
C ASP A 9 -8.81 -17.34 -10.89
N PHE A 10 -7.83 -16.58 -10.45
CA PHE A 10 -8.02 -15.22 -9.98
C PHE A 10 -8.48 -14.30 -11.12
N ILE A 11 -7.82 -14.40 -12.29
CA ILE A 11 -8.22 -13.60 -13.46
C ILE A 11 -9.64 -13.95 -13.93
N LYS A 12 -10.02 -15.23 -13.93
CA LYS A 12 -11.40 -15.64 -14.24
C LYS A 12 -12.39 -15.07 -13.23
N MET A 13 -12.09 -15.14 -11.93
CA MET A 13 -12.94 -14.57 -10.89
C MET A 13 -13.17 -13.06 -11.13
N VAL A 14 -12.11 -12.29 -11.40
CA VAL A 14 -12.23 -10.85 -11.68
C VAL A 14 -13.01 -10.60 -12.97
N LEU A 15 -12.77 -11.38 -14.01
CA LEU A 15 -13.49 -11.27 -15.27
C LEU A 15 -14.99 -11.54 -15.08
N ASP A 16 -15.35 -12.63 -14.40
CA ASP A 16 -16.74 -12.99 -14.12
C ASP A 16 -17.44 -11.91 -13.28
N LEU A 17 -16.74 -11.33 -12.32
CA LEU A 17 -17.22 -10.19 -11.52
C LEU A 17 -17.57 -9.00 -12.43
N ILE A 18 -16.72 -8.69 -13.40
CA ILE A 18 -16.95 -7.59 -14.34
C ILE A 18 -18.11 -7.92 -15.29
N LEU A 19 -18.09 -9.08 -15.92
CA LEU A 19 -19.08 -9.49 -16.93
C LEU A 19 -20.50 -9.61 -16.36
N SER A 20 -20.62 -10.00 -15.08
CA SER A 20 -21.92 -10.12 -14.38
C SER A 20 -22.43 -8.80 -13.78
N SER A 21 -21.63 -7.72 -13.85
CA SER A 21 -21.98 -6.45 -13.22
C SER A 21 -22.98 -5.62 -14.03
N GLU A 22 -23.78 -4.82 -13.30
CA GLU A 22 -24.67 -3.81 -13.90
C GLU A 22 -23.87 -2.81 -14.74
N GLN A 23 -22.68 -2.43 -14.28
CA GLN A 23 -21.78 -1.49 -14.95
C GLN A 23 -21.37 -1.95 -16.34
N TYR A 24 -21.13 -3.25 -16.50
CA TYR A 24 -20.83 -3.83 -17.81
C TYR A 24 -22.07 -3.82 -18.73
N GLY A 25 -23.25 -4.14 -18.19
CA GLY A 25 -24.50 -4.04 -18.92
C GLY A 25 -24.81 -2.61 -19.40
N GLU A 26 -24.61 -1.61 -18.54
CA GLU A 26 -24.76 -0.20 -18.90
C GLU A 26 -23.76 0.22 -20.01
N TYR A 27 -22.52 -0.23 -19.89
CA TYR A 27 -21.47 0.06 -20.87
C TYR A 27 -21.81 -0.51 -22.26
N LEU A 28 -22.26 -1.77 -22.34
CA LEU A 28 -22.65 -2.40 -23.61
C LEU A 28 -23.87 -1.73 -24.28
N ASN A 29 -24.74 -1.13 -23.50
CA ASN A 29 -25.93 -0.42 -24.01
C ASN A 29 -25.65 1.07 -24.32
N ASN A 30 -24.43 1.54 -24.10
CA ASN A 30 -24.05 2.91 -24.38
C ASN A 30 -23.82 3.10 -25.90
N GLU A 31 -24.56 4.03 -26.51
CA GLU A 31 -24.40 4.35 -27.94
C GLU A 31 -23.16 5.19 -28.26
N ASN A 32 -22.50 5.73 -27.23
CA ASN A 32 -21.31 6.57 -27.40
C ASN A 32 -20.03 5.71 -27.34
N ASP A 33 -19.53 5.35 -28.49
CA ASP A 33 -18.27 4.62 -28.68
C ASP A 33 -17.10 5.62 -28.75
N SER A 34 -16.48 5.90 -27.60
CA SER A 34 -15.37 6.85 -27.49
C SER A 34 -14.36 6.41 -26.44
N TYR A 35 -13.11 6.82 -26.60
CA TYR A 35 -12.05 6.61 -25.63
C TYR A 35 -12.43 7.10 -24.21
N GLU A 36 -13.13 8.20 -24.11
CA GLU A 36 -13.59 8.74 -22.82
C GLU A 36 -14.66 7.83 -22.18
N THR A 37 -15.52 7.22 -22.98
CA THR A 37 -16.50 6.22 -22.52
C THR A 37 -15.79 4.99 -21.98
N ASP A 38 -14.79 4.47 -22.68
CA ASP A 38 -13.98 3.32 -22.25
C ASP A 38 -13.22 3.63 -20.98
N LYS A 39 -12.57 4.79 -20.92
CA LYS A 39 -11.83 5.24 -19.74
C LYS A 39 -12.74 5.36 -18.51
N GLU A 40 -13.93 5.94 -18.68
CA GLU A 40 -14.87 6.09 -17.57
C GLU A 40 -15.43 4.73 -17.13
N PHE A 41 -15.71 3.82 -18.07
CA PHE A 41 -16.09 2.43 -17.76
C PHE A 41 -15.03 1.77 -16.88
N TRP A 42 -13.76 1.77 -17.28
CA TRP A 42 -12.69 1.18 -16.49
C TRP A 42 -12.50 1.85 -15.13
N ARG A 43 -12.71 3.17 -15.05
CA ARG A 43 -12.69 3.91 -13.79
C ARG A 43 -13.81 3.46 -12.84
N ILE A 44 -15.00 3.27 -13.37
CA ILE A 44 -16.16 2.81 -12.60
C ILE A 44 -15.99 1.37 -12.15
N VAL A 45 -15.58 0.48 -13.05
CA VAL A 45 -15.28 -0.93 -12.75
C VAL A 45 -14.25 -1.00 -11.63
N PHE A 46 -13.13 -0.32 -11.77
CA PHE A 46 -12.08 -0.34 -10.75
C PHE A 46 -12.60 0.17 -9.41
N LYS A 47 -13.33 1.29 -9.41
CA LYS A 47 -13.84 1.91 -8.18
C LYS A 47 -14.94 1.10 -7.49
N LYS A 48 -15.85 0.47 -8.25
CA LYS A 48 -17.05 -0.17 -7.68
C LYS A 48 -16.90 -1.68 -7.48
N LEU A 49 -16.08 -2.34 -8.28
CA LEU A 49 -15.97 -3.80 -8.30
C LEU A 49 -14.64 -4.30 -7.74
N ILE A 50 -13.55 -3.53 -7.91
CA ILE A 50 -12.21 -3.93 -7.49
C ILE A 50 -11.87 -3.34 -6.13
N CYS A 51 -11.99 -1.99 -5.97
CA CYS A 51 -11.66 -1.35 -4.70
C CYS A 51 -12.51 -1.85 -3.54
N GLY A 52 -11.86 -2.30 -2.47
CA GLY A 52 -12.50 -2.80 -1.27
C GLY A 52 -13.25 -4.13 -1.46
N ASN A 53 -12.91 -4.90 -2.49
CA ASN A 53 -13.46 -6.24 -2.68
C ASN A 53 -12.69 -7.24 -1.84
N GLU A 54 -13.31 -7.79 -0.80
CA GLU A 54 -12.66 -8.70 0.16
C GLU A 54 -11.94 -9.87 -0.51
N ALA A 55 -12.51 -10.49 -1.53
CA ALA A 55 -11.89 -11.63 -2.21
C ALA A 55 -10.62 -11.23 -2.99
N ILE A 56 -10.58 -10.01 -3.52
CA ILE A 56 -9.41 -9.46 -4.20
C ILE A 56 -8.36 -9.05 -3.16
N ASP A 57 -8.76 -8.39 -2.09
CA ASP A 57 -7.88 -7.95 -1.02
C ASP A 57 -7.22 -9.15 -0.32
N ASP A 58 -7.98 -10.17 0.03
CA ASP A 58 -7.48 -11.42 0.60
C ASP A 58 -6.47 -12.11 -0.33
N TYR A 59 -6.81 -12.21 -1.63
CA TYR A 59 -5.90 -12.78 -2.61
C TYR A 59 -4.57 -12.01 -2.70
N LEU A 60 -4.62 -10.69 -2.72
CA LEU A 60 -3.41 -9.85 -2.78
C LEU A 60 -2.57 -9.99 -1.51
N GLN A 61 -3.20 -9.98 -0.33
CA GLN A 61 -2.52 -10.15 0.95
C GLN A 61 -1.85 -11.52 1.08
N ASP A 62 -2.47 -12.57 0.57
CA ASP A 62 -1.87 -13.91 0.51
C ASP A 62 -0.63 -13.97 -0.39
N LYS A 63 -0.57 -13.15 -1.43
CA LYS A 63 0.60 -13.08 -2.35
C LYS A 63 1.77 -12.31 -1.73
N SER A 64 1.52 -11.27 -0.95
CA SER A 64 2.58 -10.47 -0.38
C SER A 64 2.13 -9.66 0.84
N ILE A 65 2.95 -9.68 1.88
CA ILE A 65 2.79 -8.88 3.10
C ILE A 65 2.68 -7.37 2.82
N TYR A 66 3.22 -6.87 1.72
CA TYR A 66 3.14 -5.46 1.34
C TYR A 66 1.73 -4.98 1.02
N TRP A 67 0.79 -5.88 0.76
CA TRP A 67 -0.61 -5.53 0.54
C TRP A 67 -1.41 -5.29 1.82
N ASN A 68 -0.85 -5.52 3.00
CA ASN A 68 -1.60 -5.38 4.26
C ASN A 68 -2.05 -3.94 4.56
N ASP A 69 -1.28 -2.94 4.15
CA ASP A 69 -1.58 -1.52 4.38
C ASP A 69 -1.57 -0.68 3.09
N ASP A 70 -0.96 -1.16 2.01
CA ASP A 70 -0.78 -0.40 0.78
C ASP A 70 -2.00 -0.44 -0.16
N ILE A 71 -2.97 -1.35 0.03
CA ILE A 71 -4.09 -1.55 -0.90
C ILE A 71 -4.83 -0.24 -1.17
N SER A 72 -5.25 0.48 -0.14
CA SER A 72 -6.04 1.72 -0.26
C SER A 72 -5.27 2.84 -0.97
N ILE A 73 -3.95 2.91 -0.76
CA ILE A 73 -3.07 3.87 -1.43
C ILE A 73 -2.96 3.52 -2.90
N VAL A 74 -2.69 2.24 -3.22
CA VAL A 74 -2.59 1.74 -4.61
C VAL A 74 -3.90 1.94 -5.35
N GLU A 75 -5.05 1.65 -4.75
CA GLU A 75 -6.37 1.91 -5.31
C GLU A 75 -6.56 3.38 -5.67
N THR A 76 -6.22 4.27 -4.74
CA THR A 76 -6.30 5.72 -4.94
C THR A 76 -5.42 6.18 -6.10
N PHE A 77 -4.18 5.70 -6.17
CA PHE A 77 -3.25 6.06 -7.25
C PHE A 77 -3.66 5.46 -8.59
N THR A 78 -4.21 4.26 -8.60
CA THR A 78 -4.75 3.63 -9.81
C THR A 78 -5.91 4.43 -10.38
N LEU A 79 -6.88 4.84 -9.55
CA LEU A 79 -8.00 5.70 -9.98
C LEU A 79 -7.53 7.05 -10.52
N LYS A 80 -6.52 7.66 -9.89
CA LYS A 80 -5.91 8.91 -10.38
C LYS A 80 -5.20 8.69 -11.71
N THR A 81 -4.52 7.55 -11.89
CA THR A 81 -3.82 7.20 -13.13
C THR A 81 -4.81 7.00 -14.27
N ILE A 82 -5.88 6.22 -14.06
CA ILE A 82 -6.93 6.02 -15.08
C ILE A 82 -7.53 7.37 -15.51
N LYS A 83 -7.79 8.26 -14.54
CA LYS A 83 -8.33 9.60 -14.84
C LYS A 83 -7.43 10.43 -15.74
N GLN A 84 -6.10 10.22 -15.65
CA GLN A 84 -5.10 10.95 -16.44
C GLN A 84 -4.84 10.34 -17.82
N PHE A 85 -5.45 9.21 -18.15
CA PHE A 85 -5.26 8.58 -19.46
C PHE A 85 -5.79 9.49 -20.57
N GLU A 86 -4.98 9.63 -21.62
CA GLU A 86 -5.25 10.41 -22.81
C GLU A 86 -5.04 9.54 -24.04
N GLU A 87 -5.98 9.50 -24.96
CA GLU A 87 -5.92 8.72 -26.20
C GLU A 87 -4.63 9.02 -26.98
N ALA A 88 -4.30 10.31 -27.08
CA ALA A 88 -3.12 10.77 -27.82
C ALA A 88 -1.78 10.30 -27.20
N ALA A 89 -1.76 9.94 -25.91
CA ALA A 89 -0.55 9.45 -25.23
C ALA A 89 -0.24 7.98 -25.58
N GLY A 90 -1.25 7.16 -25.86
CA GLY A 90 -1.11 5.75 -26.17
C GLY A 90 -0.18 5.02 -25.20
N SER A 91 0.81 4.28 -25.75
CA SER A 91 1.81 3.55 -24.95
C SER A 91 2.81 4.44 -24.18
N LYS A 92 2.78 5.76 -24.39
CA LYS A 92 3.64 6.74 -23.70
C LYS A 92 2.98 7.33 -22.47
N GLN A 93 1.80 6.83 -22.10
CA GLN A 93 1.10 7.26 -20.88
C GLN A 93 2.02 7.14 -19.67
N LYS A 94 2.18 8.23 -18.92
CA LYS A 94 2.99 8.24 -17.71
C LYS A 94 2.17 7.78 -16.52
N LEU A 95 2.77 6.96 -15.68
CA LEU A 95 2.24 6.64 -14.37
C LEU A 95 2.53 7.79 -13.39
N LEU A 96 1.77 7.84 -12.30
CA LEU A 96 2.06 8.76 -11.20
C LEU A 96 3.44 8.46 -10.61
N PRO A 97 4.18 9.49 -10.19
CA PRO A 97 5.48 9.29 -9.56
C PRO A 97 5.32 8.57 -8.22
N MET A 98 6.32 7.74 -7.86
CA MET A 98 6.35 7.01 -6.58
C MET A 98 6.39 7.96 -5.37
N PHE A 99 7.13 9.07 -5.48
CA PHE A 99 7.26 10.08 -4.44
C PHE A 99 6.56 11.36 -4.89
N LYS A 100 5.98 12.07 -3.95
CA LYS A 100 5.35 13.37 -4.20
C LYS A 100 6.35 14.38 -4.74
N ASP A 101 7.53 14.42 -4.14
CA ASP A 101 8.61 15.33 -4.49
C ASP A 101 9.98 14.77 -4.04
N LEU A 102 11.06 15.57 -4.26
CA LEU A 102 12.42 15.20 -3.87
C LEU A 102 12.64 15.18 -2.34
N GLU A 103 11.88 15.97 -1.60
CA GLU A 103 11.96 16.03 -0.14
C GLU A 103 11.44 14.71 0.46
N ASP A 104 10.29 14.24 -0.04
CA ASP A 104 9.68 12.98 0.32
C ASP A 104 10.62 11.79 0.03
N GLN A 105 11.23 11.77 -1.16
CA GLN A 105 12.25 10.78 -1.51
C GLN A 105 13.46 10.84 -0.57
N SER A 106 13.94 12.04 -0.27
CA SER A 106 15.10 12.24 0.61
C SER A 106 14.81 11.81 2.03
N PHE A 107 13.60 12.06 2.52
CA PHE A 107 13.11 11.59 3.82
C PHE A 107 13.19 10.06 3.91
N ALA A 108 12.60 9.34 2.95
CA ALA A 108 12.58 7.89 2.94
C ALA A 108 14.00 7.28 2.92
N ILE A 109 14.88 7.81 2.05
CA ILE A 109 16.28 7.35 1.96
C ILE A 109 17.02 7.61 3.26
N LYS A 110 16.87 8.79 3.86
CA LYS A 110 17.56 9.17 5.09
C LYS A 110 17.07 8.34 6.27
N LEU A 111 15.77 8.14 6.39
CA LEU A 111 15.16 7.30 7.43
C LEU A 111 15.71 5.87 7.34
N PHE A 112 15.64 5.25 6.18
CA PHE A 112 16.14 3.90 5.95
C PHE A 112 17.62 3.76 6.32
N ARG A 113 18.46 4.68 5.86
CA ARG A 113 19.91 4.68 6.18
C ARG A 113 20.15 4.80 7.68
N GLN A 114 19.49 5.72 8.37
CA GLN A 114 19.64 5.91 9.81
C GLN A 114 19.17 4.69 10.61
N SER A 115 18.06 4.08 10.20
CA SER A 115 17.55 2.86 10.82
C SER A 115 18.55 1.72 10.74
N LEU A 116 19.27 1.57 9.61
CA LEU A 116 20.29 0.55 9.45
C LEU A 116 21.60 0.89 10.19
N MET A 117 22.12 2.10 9.97
CA MET A 117 23.44 2.49 10.49
C MET A 117 23.47 2.58 12.01
N LYS A 118 22.38 2.99 12.65
CA LYS A 118 22.25 3.12 14.10
C LYS A 118 21.39 2.01 14.72
N GLY A 119 21.11 0.96 13.98
CA GLY A 119 20.22 -0.11 14.43
C GLY A 119 20.61 -0.74 15.75
N SER A 120 21.91 -1.00 15.96
CA SER A 120 22.41 -1.55 17.20
C SER A 120 22.21 -0.61 18.39
N GLU A 121 22.48 0.70 18.21
CA GLU A 121 22.24 1.73 19.22
C GLU A 121 20.76 1.81 19.60
N PHE A 122 19.88 1.82 18.61
CA PHE A 122 18.43 1.89 18.85
C PHE A 122 17.91 0.64 19.56
N ARG A 123 18.36 -0.55 19.18
CA ARG A 123 18.00 -1.80 19.87
C ARG A 123 18.47 -1.82 21.32
N GLU A 124 19.67 -1.33 21.60
CA GLU A 124 20.17 -1.22 22.98
C GLU A 124 19.30 -0.27 23.80
N ARG A 125 18.89 0.87 23.25
CA ARG A 125 17.97 1.82 23.90
C ARG A 125 16.60 1.18 24.17
N ILE A 126 16.04 0.49 23.19
CA ILE A 126 14.77 -0.24 23.35
C ILE A 126 14.89 -1.24 24.50
N ASN A 127 15.88 -2.13 24.45
CA ASN A 127 16.11 -3.17 25.45
C ASN A 127 16.29 -2.60 26.87
N LYS A 128 16.97 -1.45 27.00
CA LYS A 128 17.18 -0.80 28.28
C LYS A 128 15.87 -0.33 28.94
N HIS A 129 14.89 0.06 28.17
CA HIS A 129 13.60 0.55 28.66
C HIS A 129 12.56 -0.56 28.83
N MET A 130 12.81 -1.74 28.24
CA MET A 130 11.91 -2.90 28.25
C MET A 130 12.22 -3.88 29.41
N LYS A 131 12.82 -3.43 30.49
CA LYS A 131 13.30 -4.27 31.61
C LYS A 131 12.27 -5.23 32.25
N ASN A 132 10.97 -5.02 32.00
CA ASN A 132 9.90 -5.86 32.53
C ASN A 132 9.22 -6.73 31.45
N TRP A 133 9.71 -6.68 30.22
CA TRP A 133 9.20 -7.51 29.14
C TRP A 133 10.25 -8.59 28.84
N GLU A 134 9.83 -9.83 28.84
CA GLU A 134 10.68 -10.92 28.38
C GLU A 134 11.01 -10.65 26.90
N THR A 135 12.21 -10.19 26.64
CA THR A 135 12.70 -9.79 25.30
C THR A 135 12.52 -10.92 24.25
N GLU A 136 12.49 -12.17 24.73
CA GLU A 136 12.27 -13.37 23.93
C GLU A 136 10.82 -13.48 23.38
N ARG A 137 9.87 -12.71 23.93
CA ARG A 137 8.46 -12.72 23.51
C ARG A 137 8.11 -11.66 22.48
N ILE A 138 9.00 -10.69 22.24
CA ILE A 138 8.73 -9.63 21.27
C ILE A 138 9.02 -10.16 19.88
N ALA A 139 8.03 -10.03 19.00
CA ALA A 139 8.22 -10.40 17.62
C ALA A 139 9.30 -9.52 16.96
N ASN A 140 10.13 -10.10 16.11
CA ASN A 140 11.16 -9.36 15.39
C ASN A 140 10.64 -8.15 14.63
N MET A 141 9.39 -8.22 14.13
CA MET A 141 8.74 -7.13 13.42
C MET A 141 8.51 -5.94 14.36
N ASP A 142 8.04 -6.17 15.59
CA ASP A 142 7.82 -5.10 16.56
C ASP A 142 9.11 -4.37 16.91
N LEU A 143 10.23 -5.12 17.05
CA LEU A 143 11.55 -4.53 17.26
C LEU A 143 12.00 -3.68 16.06
N ILE A 144 11.70 -4.09 14.83
CA ILE A 144 12.01 -3.33 13.62
C ILE A 144 11.17 -2.06 13.59
N ILE A 145 9.86 -2.13 13.84
CA ILE A 145 8.95 -0.99 13.87
C ILE A 145 9.44 0.03 14.90
N MET A 146 9.73 -0.39 16.13
CA MET A 146 10.26 0.48 17.18
C MET A 146 11.63 1.08 16.80
N GLN A 147 12.49 0.32 16.15
CA GLN A 147 13.79 0.81 15.67
C GLN A 147 13.64 1.92 14.63
N VAL A 148 12.71 1.76 13.68
CA VAL A 148 12.45 2.76 12.64
C VAL A 148 11.80 4.00 13.25
N ALA A 149 10.84 3.83 14.18
CA ALA A 149 10.25 4.94 14.92
C ALA A 149 11.30 5.77 15.68
N LEU A 150 12.22 5.12 16.38
CA LEU A 150 13.34 5.80 17.05
C LEU A 150 14.26 6.51 16.07
N ALA A 151 14.53 5.90 14.92
CA ALA A 151 15.33 6.51 13.87
C ALA A 151 14.67 7.79 13.36
N GLU A 152 13.36 7.80 13.17
CA GLU A 152 12.61 8.98 12.76
C GLU A 152 12.67 10.08 13.80
N ILE A 153 12.29 9.79 15.05
CA ILE A 153 12.32 10.74 16.17
C ILE A 153 13.69 11.40 16.32
N MET A 154 14.76 10.61 16.20
CA MET A 154 16.14 11.08 16.39
C MET A 154 16.71 11.82 15.17
N THR A 155 16.14 11.61 14.00
CA THR A 155 16.69 12.15 12.74
C THR A 155 15.91 13.37 12.22
N PHE A 156 14.62 13.45 12.55
CA PHE A 156 13.71 14.48 12.05
C PHE A 156 13.01 15.23 13.20
N PRO A 157 13.74 16.08 13.93
CA PRO A 157 13.21 16.75 15.12
C PRO A 157 12.08 17.75 14.80
N THR A 158 11.83 18.06 13.55
CA THR A 158 10.71 18.88 13.08
C THR A 158 9.39 18.15 13.04
N ILE A 159 9.42 16.80 13.05
CA ILE A 159 8.22 15.97 13.12
C ILE A 159 7.82 15.84 14.59
N PRO A 160 6.59 16.20 14.98
CA PRO A 160 6.13 16.03 16.33
C PRO A 160 6.13 14.54 16.74
N ILE A 161 6.64 14.23 17.93
CA ILE A 161 6.78 12.84 18.42
C ILE A 161 5.45 12.08 18.41
N ASN A 162 4.36 12.75 18.77
CA ASN A 162 3.03 12.13 18.76
C ASN A 162 2.57 11.73 17.34
N VAL A 163 2.98 12.45 16.30
CA VAL A 163 2.71 12.08 14.90
C VAL A 163 3.47 10.80 14.57
N THR A 164 4.79 10.78 14.80
CA THR A 164 5.60 9.57 14.61
C THR A 164 5.02 8.37 15.37
N LEU A 165 4.67 8.55 16.66
CA LEU A 165 4.13 7.43 17.45
C LEU A 165 2.83 6.88 16.87
N ASN A 166 1.91 7.72 16.43
CA ASN A 166 0.65 7.29 15.84
C ASN A 166 0.89 6.49 14.55
N GLU A 167 1.72 6.99 13.63
CA GLU A 167 2.04 6.30 12.37
C GLU A 167 2.65 4.90 12.60
N TYR A 168 3.55 4.77 13.60
CA TYR A 168 4.15 3.46 13.87
C TYR A 168 3.26 2.52 14.70
N ILE A 169 2.30 3.04 15.47
CA ILE A 169 1.24 2.23 16.10
C ILE A 169 0.32 1.68 15.00
N ASP A 170 -0.10 2.51 14.05
CA ASP A 170 -0.91 2.09 12.92
C ASP A 170 -0.16 1.04 12.08
N THR A 171 1.11 1.27 11.77
CA THR A 171 1.97 0.27 11.11
C THR A 171 2.00 -1.07 11.88
N ALA A 172 2.08 -1.01 13.22
CA ALA A 172 2.09 -2.22 14.03
C ALA A 172 0.77 -3.01 13.94
N THR A 173 -0.38 -2.36 13.72
CA THR A 173 -1.66 -3.07 13.53
C THR A 173 -1.66 -3.95 12.30
N TYR A 174 -0.98 -3.56 11.24
CA TYR A 174 -0.89 -4.31 9.99
C TYR A 174 0.19 -5.40 9.98
N TYR A 175 1.32 -5.17 10.64
CA TYR A 175 2.50 -6.03 10.52
C TYR A 175 2.87 -6.81 11.78
N SER A 176 2.37 -6.42 12.96
CA SER A 176 2.61 -7.09 14.22
C SER A 176 1.57 -8.18 14.51
N LYS A 177 2.01 -9.27 15.14
CA LYS A 177 1.09 -10.30 15.67
C LYS A 177 0.18 -9.76 16.78
N ILE A 178 0.61 -8.74 17.51
CA ILE A 178 -0.15 -8.11 18.60
C ILE A 178 -1.33 -7.32 18.02
N GLY A 179 -1.15 -6.65 16.87
CA GLY A 179 -2.20 -5.90 16.19
C GLY A 179 -3.28 -6.74 15.54
N ARG A 180 -3.02 -8.03 15.22
CA ARG A 180 -3.97 -8.96 14.59
C ARG A 180 -4.82 -9.77 15.57
N ALA A 181 -4.74 -9.52 16.87
CA ALA A 181 -5.45 -10.27 17.91
C ALA A 181 -6.77 -9.61 18.33
N HIS A 182 -7.47 -8.97 17.39
CA HIS A 182 -8.82 -8.42 17.60
C HIS A 182 -9.78 -8.89 16.53
#